data_9673d15dedb74715ef111d4c27e8110d
#
_entry.id   9673d15dedb74715ef111d4c27e8110d
#
_cell.length_a   1.000
_cell.length_b   1.000
_cell.length_c   1.000
_cell.angle_alpha   90.00
_cell.angle_beta   90.00
_cell.angle_gamma   90.00
#
_symmetry.space_group_name_H-M   'P 1'
#
loop_
_entity.id
_entity.type
_entity.pdbx_description
1 polymer ?
#
loop_
_entity_poly.entity_id
_entity_poly.type
_entity_poly.pdbx_seq_one_letter_code
_entity_poly.pdbx_strand_id
1 'polypeptide(L)'
;KNKNLTRLTNHYSIDTESSWSPKGSKILFTSGRSGSPQLYELELRRFNSKPKRLTFDGNYNAKGTYLPNNEGIVFVHRANQNFQIAIKYFDENFLRPLTEAQMDESPSISPNGNVIVYAITDEGMGLLSGVTLSGAKFRLPAKKGAVREPSWSGFLR
;
A
#
# COMPACT_ATOMS: atom_id res chain seq x y z
N LYS A 1 16.07 6.66 28.20
CA LYS A 1 14.78 7.23 27.78
C LYS A 1 13.74 6.11 27.90
N ASN A 2 12.75 6.27 28.78
CA ASN A 2 11.63 5.33 28.89
C ASN A 2 10.87 5.31 27.55
N LYS A 3 10.90 4.18 26.87
CA LYS A 3 10.10 3.95 25.66
C LYS A 3 8.70 3.51 26.11
N ASN A 4 7.82 4.46 26.32
CA ASN A 4 6.41 4.13 26.61
C ASN A 4 5.76 3.64 25.30
N LEU A 5 5.37 2.38 25.30
CA LEU A 5 4.56 1.81 24.23
C LEU A 5 3.10 2.28 24.38
N THR A 6 2.54 2.81 23.32
CA THR A 6 1.14 3.22 23.27
C THR A 6 0.41 2.40 22.22
N ARG A 7 -0.66 1.73 22.65
CA ARG A 7 -1.55 1.02 21.72
C ARG A 7 -2.40 2.03 20.96
N LEU A 8 -2.37 1.99 19.63
CA LEU A 8 -3.07 2.92 18.75
C LEU A 8 -4.46 2.44 18.34
N THR A 9 -4.67 1.13 18.22
CA THR A 9 -5.95 0.53 17.83
C THR A 9 -6.34 -0.57 18.82
N ASN A 10 -7.63 -0.73 19.04
CA ASN A 10 -8.18 -1.80 19.88
C ASN A 10 -9.39 -2.42 19.16
N HIS A 11 -9.15 -3.46 18.37
CA HIS A 11 -10.16 -4.22 17.66
C HIS A 11 -9.78 -5.70 17.68
N TYR A 12 -10.77 -6.61 17.60
CA TYR A 12 -10.54 -8.06 17.60
C TYR A 12 -9.99 -8.58 16.26
N SER A 13 -10.23 -7.83 15.15
CA SER A 13 -9.67 -8.16 13.85
C SER A 13 -8.20 -7.77 13.76
N ILE A 14 -7.50 -8.39 12.83
CA ILE A 14 -6.10 -8.09 12.54
C ILE A 14 -5.97 -6.67 12.00
N ASP A 15 -5.04 -5.91 12.56
CA ASP A 15 -4.51 -4.65 12.05
C ASP A 15 -3.04 -4.87 11.70
N THR A 16 -2.64 -4.66 10.44
CA THR A 16 -1.30 -5.01 9.92
C THR A 16 -0.84 -4.07 8.81
N GLU A 17 0.39 -4.24 8.32
CA GLU A 17 0.94 -3.56 7.14
C GLU A 17 0.82 -2.04 7.22
N SER A 18 1.26 -1.48 8.34
CA SER A 18 1.14 -0.05 8.58
C SER A 18 2.20 0.77 7.83
N SER A 19 1.80 1.93 7.30
CA SER A 19 2.67 2.91 6.69
C SER A 19 2.36 4.33 7.19
N TRP A 20 3.41 5.17 7.26
CA TRP A 20 3.28 6.57 7.69
C TRP A 20 2.81 7.46 6.54
N SER A 21 1.96 8.44 6.85
CA SER A 21 1.75 9.56 5.93
C SER A 21 3.02 10.38 5.76
N PRO A 22 3.25 11.03 4.60
CA PRO A 22 4.44 11.84 4.35
C PRO A 22 4.69 12.93 5.40
N LYS A 23 3.62 13.47 5.98
CA LYS A 23 3.67 14.50 7.05
C LYS A 23 3.81 13.90 8.47
N GLY A 24 3.87 12.58 8.62
CA GLY A 24 4.02 11.90 9.90
C GLY A 24 2.86 12.11 10.89
N SER A 25 1.69 12.54 10.42
CA SER A 25 0.54 12.81 11.28
C SER A 25 -0.52 11.70 11.27
N LYS A 26 -0.41 10.76 10.32
CA LYS A 26 -1.38 9.68 10.13
C LYS A 26 -0.66 8.36 9.89
N ILE A 27 -1.36 7.28 10.20
CA ILE A 27 -0.97 5.91 9.87
C ILE A 27 -2.06 5.31 8.97
N LEU A 28 -1.64 4.75 7.84
CA LEU A 28 -2.43 3.89 6.98
C LEU A 28 -2.16 2.44 7.39
N PHE A 29 -3.17 1.58 7.43
CA PHE A 29 -3.01 0.18 7.76
C PHE A 29 -4.11 -0.68 7.15
N THR A 30 -3.82 -1.97 6.98
CA THR A 30 -4.78 -2.98 6.57
C THR A 30 -5.53 -3.49 7.78
N SER A 31 -6.87 -3.57 7.70
CA SER A 31 -7.70 -4.12 8.77
C SER A 31 -8.86 -4.96 8.25
N GLY A 32 -9.12 -6.07 8.95
CA GLY A 32 -10.27 -6.94 8.72
C GLY A 32 -11.57 -6.50 9.39
N ARG A 33 -11.62 -5.34 10.05
CA ARG A 33 -12.75 -4.89 10.89
C ARG A 33 -14.08 -4.69 10.17
N SER A 34 -14.09 -4.62 8.86
CA SER A 34 -15.31 -4.57 8.03
C SER A 34 -15.71 -5.91 7.42
N GLY A 35 -15.15 -7.02 7.92
CA GLY A 35 -15.44 -8.37 7.43
C GLY A 35 -14.44 -8.88 6.38
N SER A 36 -13.68 -7.99 5.75
CA SER A 36 -12.64 -8.31 4.78
C SER A 36 -11.49 -7.29 4.87
N PRO A 37 -10.29 -7.62 4.38
CA PRO A 37 -9.15 -6.68 4.40
C PRO A 37 -9.45 -5.40 3.63
N GLN A 38 -9.37 -4.28 4.32
CA GLN A 38 -9.56 -2.94 3.77
C GLN A 38 -8.53 -1.98 4.36
N LEU A 39 -8.30 -0.87 3.69
CA LEU A 39 -7.38 0.17 4.16
C LEU A 39 -8.10 1.17 5.06
N TYR A 40 -7.46 1.44 6.18
CA TYR A 40 -7.90 2.38 7.19
C TYR A 40 -6.82 3.40 7.50
N GLU A 41 -7.22 4.61 7.79
CA GLU A 41 -6.37 5.72 8.21
C GLU A 41 -6.66 6.07 9.67
N LEU A 42 -5.63 6.29 10.48
CA LEU A 42 -5.71 6.81 11.84
C LEU A 42 -4.97 8.13 11.94
N GLU A 43 -5.66 9.20 12.34
CA GLU A 43 -5.06 10.50 12.65
C GLU A 43 -4.44 10.48 14.06
N LEU A 44 -3.14 10.78 14.16
CA LEU A 44 -2.40 10.68 15.43
C LEU A 44 -2.42 11.96 16.27
N ARG A 45 -2.62 13.11 15.63
CA ARG A 45 -2.62 14.41 16.34
C ARG A 45 -3.92 14.68 17.09
N ARG A 46 -4.95 13.91 16.82
CA ARG A 46 -6.26 14.08 17.41
C ARG A 46 -6.48 13.06 18.53
N PHE A 47 -6.69 13.52 19.75
CA PHE A 47 -7.01 12.64 20.87
C PHE A 47 -8.29 11.83 20.59
N ASN A 48 -8.28 10.54 20.90
CA ASN A 48 -9.39 9.59 20.62
C ASN A 48 -9.83 9.50 19.15
N SER A 49 -8.91 9.72 18.22
CA SER A 49 -9.17 9.49 16.81
C SER A 49 -9.60 8.05 16.56
N LYS A 50 -10.63 7.87 15.74
CA LYS A 50 -11.09 6.55 15.31
C LYS A 50 -10.56 6.26 13.90
N PRO A 51 -10.19 5.00 13.59
CA PRO A 51 -9.82 4.62 12.25
C PRO A 51 -10.93 4.91 11.23
N LYS A 52 -10.58 5.61 10.15
CA LYS A 52 -11.45 5.92 9.02
C LYS A 52 -11.15 4.96 7.87
N ARG A 53 -12.17 4.27 7.37
CA ARG A 53 -12.04 3.41 6.19
C ARG A 53 -11.82 4.27 4.94
N LEU A 54 -10.87 3.87 4.08
CA LEU A 54 -10.51 4.57 2.84
C LEU A 54 -10.92 3.80 1.57
N THR A 55 -11.01 2.47 1.64
CA THR A 55 -11.34 1.63 0.47
C THR A 55 -12.67 0.92 0.65
N PHE A 56 -13.51 0.94 -0.38
CA PHE A 56 -14.87 0.39 -0.37
C PHE A 56 -15.12 -0.57 -1.52
N ASP A 57 -14.37 -0.45 -2.62
CA ASP A 57 -14.50 -1.28 -3.80
C ASP A 57 -13.78 -2.61 -3.60
N GLY A 58 -14.41 -3.70 -4.03
CA GLY A 58 -13.88 -5.05 -3.89
C GLY A 58 -13.88 -5.56 -2.45
N ASN A 59 -13.42 -6.79 -2.30
CA ASN A 59 -13.40 -7.50 -1.02
C ASN A 59 -11.99 -7.67 -0.43
N TYR A 60 -10.96 -7.10 -1.06
CA TYR A 60 -9.59 -7.13 -0.55
C TYR A 60 -8.81 -5.90 -1.03
N ASN A 61 -8.37 -5.10 -0.08
CA ASN A 61 -7.48 -3.97 -0.28
C ASN A 61 -6.46 -3.96 0.87
N ALA A 62 -5.18 -4.08 0.55
CA ALA A 62 -4.12 -4.30 1.53
C ALA A 62 -2.79 -3.67 1.13
N LYS A 63 -1.81 -3.66 2.04
CA LYS A 63 -0.44 -3.18 1.80
C LYS A 63 -0.40 -1.77 1.22
N GLY A 64 -1.16 -0.87 1.83
CA GLY A 64 -1.26 0.52 1.37
C GLY A 64 -0.05 1.37 1.73
N THR A 65 0.35 2.24 0.81
CA THR A 65 1.33 3.30 1.04
C THR A 65 0.84 4.63 0.47
N TYR A 66 1.18 5.75 1.14
CA TYR A 66 0.81 7.07 0.67
C TYR A 66 1.62 7.49 -0.56
N LEU A 67 1.01 8.28 -1.43
CA LEU A 67 1.73 9.09 -2.39
C LEU A 67 2.58 10.15 -1.66
N PRO A 68 3.79 10.50 -2.14
CA PRO A 68 4.67 11.47 -1.48
C PRO A 68 4.05 12.86 -1.30
N ASN A 69 3.16 13.28 -2.21
CA ASN A 69 2.40 14.53 -2.14
C ASN A 69 1.21 14.49 -1.16
N ASN A 70 0.94 13.33 -0.56
CA ASN A 70 -0.19 13.07 0.35
C ASN A 70 -1.59 13.24 -0.29
N GLU A 71 -1.71 13.12 -1.61
CA GLU A 71 -2.97 13.27 -2.34
C GLU A 71 -3.71 11.94 -2.56
N GLY A 72 -3.08 10.81 -2.22
CA GLY A 72 -3.67 9.49 -2.41
C GLY A 72 -2.83 8.37 -1.84
N ILE A 73 -3.23 7.16 -2.17
CA ILE A 73 -2.60 5.91 -1.74
C ILE A 73 -2.45 4.94 -2.91
N VAL A 74 -1.39 4.14 -2.84
CA VAL A 74 -1.16 2.97 -3.71
C VAL A 74 -1.26 1.72 -2.86
N PHE A 75 -1.85 0.66 -3.37
CA PHE A 75 -2.13 -0.54 -2.60
C PHE A 75 -2.35 -1.78 -3.48
N VAL A 76 -2.39 -2.95 -2.86
CA VAL A 76 -2.83 -4.19 -3.49
C VAL A 76 -4.36 -4.26 -3.46
N HIS A 77 -4.96 -4.37 -4.62
CA HIS A 77 -6.40 -4.56 -4.83
C HIS A 77 -6.68 -5.93 -5.43
N ARG A 78 -7.73 -6.58 -4.96
CA ARG A 78 -8.21 -7.83 -5.56
C ARG A 78 -9.50 -7.59 -6.33
N ALA A 79 -9.41 -7.74 -7.65
CA ALA A 79 -10.56 -7.79 -8.53
C ALA A 79 -10.72 -9.22 -9.08
N ASN A 80 -11.90 -9.80 -8.92
CA ASN A 80 -12.15 -11.21 -9.23
C ASN A 80 -11.20 -12.13 -8.42
N GLN A 81 -10.28 -12.81 -9.07
CA GLN A 81 -9.29 -13.67 -8.41
C GLN A 81 -7.85 -13.16 -8.53
N ASN A 82 -7.66 -12.00 -9.17
CA ASN A 82 -6.37 -11.43 -9.47
C ASN A 82 -6.00 -10.33 -8.49
N PHE A 83 -4.74 -10.32 -8.06
CA PHE A 83 -4.17 -9.23 -7.29
C PHE A 83 -3.46 -8.27 -8.25
N GLN A 84 -3.73 -6.99 -8.08
CA GLN A 84 -3.20 -5.92 -8.92
C GLN A 84 -2.83 -4.71 -8.06
N ILE A 85 -1.90 -3.91 -8.55
CA ILE A 85 -1.58 -2.63 -7.94
C ILE A 85 -2.63 -1.62 -8.38
N ALA A 86 -3.22 -0.94 -7.42
CA ALA A 86 -4.20 0.11 -7.65
C ALA A 86 -3.79 1.42 -6.97
N ILE A 87 -4.28 2.51 -7.51
CA ILE A 87 -4.16 3.86 -6.94
C ILE A 87 -5.55 4.41 -6.63
N LYS A 88 -5.66 5.15 -5.54
CA LYS A 88 -6.83 5.93 -5.19
C LYS A 88 -6.40 7.33 -4.73
N TYR A 89 -6.89 8.35 -5.41
CA TYR A 89 -6.77 9.74 -4.97
C TYR A 89 -7.85 10.07 -3.94
N PHE A 90 -7.56 10.97 -3.00
CA PHE A 90 -8.49 11.28 -1.91
C PHE A 90 -9.66 12.17 -2.33
N ASP A 91 -9.51 12.89 -3.43
CA ASP A 91 -10.55 13.71 -4.07
C ASP A 91 -11.42 12.91 -5.05
N GLU A 92 -11.07 11.65 -5.35
CA GLU A 92 -11.82 10.76 -6.22
C GLU A 92 -12.60 9.70 -5.41
N ASN A 93 -13.79 9.33 -5.90
CA ASN A 93 -14.62 8.30 -5.28
C ASN A 93 -14.35 6.88 -5.79
N PHE A 94 -13.46 6.71 -6.77
CA PHE A 94 -13.12 5.44 -7.36
C PHE A 94 -11.62 5.12 -7.19
N LEU A 95 -11.27 3.87 -7.34
CA LEU A 95 -9.89 3.43 -7.49
C LEU A 95 -9.57 3.15 -8.96
N ARG A 96 -8.31 3.27 -9.33
CA ARG A 96 -7.81 2.95 -10.67
C ARG A 96 -6.76 1.86 -10.59
N PRO A 97 -6.98 0.69 -11.21
CA PRO A 97 -5.94 -0.32 -11.39
C PRO A 97 -4.81 0.22 -12.27
N LEU A 98 -3.58 -0.03 -11.86
CA LEU A 98 -2.36 0.31 -12.61
C LEU A 98 -1.77 -0.92 -13.31
N THR A 99 -2.10 -2.12 -12.81
CA THR A 99 -1.62 -3.38 -13.36
C THR A 99 -2.79 -4.34 -13.62
N GLU A 100 -2.57 -5.32 -14.49
CA GLU A 100 -3.55 -6.36 -14.83
C GLU A 100 -3.05 -7.75 -14.42
N ALA A 101 -1.94 -7.79 -13.70
CA ALA A 101 -1.26 -9.03 -13.42
C ALA A 101 -2.02 -9.93 -12.45
N GLN A 102 -1.53 -11.15 -12.27
CA GLN A 102 -2.26 -12.19 -11.57
C GLN A 102 -1.89 -12.28 -10.08
N MET A 103 -0.68 -11.85 -9.71
CA MET A 103 -0.12 -11.98 -8.37
C MET A 103 0.80 -10.80 -8.03
N ASP A 104 0.31 -9.57 -8.21
CA ASP A 104 1.06 -8.37 -7.85
C ASP A 104 0.94 -8.10 -6.36
N GLU A 105 2.07 -7.85 -5.71
CA GLU A 105 2.10 -7.60 -4.27
C GLU A 105 3.14 -6.57 -3.83
N SER A 106 2.95 -6.04 -2.63
CA SER A 106 3.93 -5.20 -1.91
C SER A 106 4.40 -3.96 -2.69
N PRO A 107 3.49 -3.05 -3.09
CA PRO A 107 3.88 -1.84 -3.81
C PRO A 107 4.69 -0.89 -2.93
N SER A 108 5.76 -0.32 -3.52
CA SER A 108 6.53 0.77 -2.94
C SER A 108 6.68 1.89 -3.96
N ILE A 109 6.34 3.11 -3.57
CA ILE A 109 6.40 4.27 -4.47
C ILE A 109 7.73 5.00 -4.34
N SER A 110 8.26 5.47 -5.47
CA SER A 110 9.47 6.29 -5.51
C SER A 110 9.29 7.63 -4.79
N PRO A 111 10.36 8.22 -4.24
CA PRO A 111 10.28 9.50 -3.52
C PRO A 111 9.73 10.67 -4.34
N ASN A 112 9.89 10.64 -5.67
CA ASN A 112 9.31 11.62 -6.59
C ASN A 112 7.86 11.32 -6.98
N GLY A 113 7.30 10.18 -6.55
CA GLY A 113 5.91 9.80 -6.79
C GLY A 113 5.61 9.26 -8.19
N ASN A 114 6.60 9.07 -9.07
CA ASN A 114 6.35 8.75 -10.48
C ASN A 114 6.35 7.25 -10.80
N VAL A 115 7.01 6.46 -9.98
CA VAL A 115 7.24 5.03 -10.23
C VAL A 115 6.86 4.21 -8.99
N ILE A 116 6.15 3.14 -9.21
CA ILE A 116 5.84 2.14 -8.19
C ILE A 116 6.61 0.88 -8.57
N VAL A 117 7.44 0.36 -7.65
CA VAL A 117 8.00 -0.99 -7.74
C VAL A 117 7.15 -1.95 -6.94
N TYR A 118 7.04 -3.17 -7.42
CA TYR A 118 6.23 -4.21 -6.76
C TYR A 118 6.81 -5.59 -7.10
N ALA A 119 6.51 -6.57 -6.28
CA ALA A 119 6.84 -7.96 -6.57
C ALA A 119 5.71 -8.60 -7.39
N ILE A 120 6.07 -9.42 -8.36
CA ILE A 120 5.15 -10.32 -9.07
C ILE A 120 5.59 -11.75 -8.86
N THR A 121 4.65 -12.69 -8.86
CA THR A 121 4.96 -14.11 -8.93
C THR A 121 4.70 -14.60 -10.36
N ASP A 122 5.76 -15.03 -11.04
CA ASP A 122 5.72 -15.58 -12.38
C ASP A 122 6.34 -16.98 -12.36
N GLU A 123 5.59 -18.00 -12.76
CA GLU A 123 6.00 -19.43 -12.69
C GLU A 123 6.60 -19.86 -11.34
N GLY A 124 6.07 -19.34 -10.23
CA GLY A 124 6.53 -19.65 -8.87
C GLY A 124 7.78 -18.88 -8.43
N MET A 125 8.34 -18.00 -9.27
CA MET A 125 9.45 -17.11 -8.91
C MET A 125 8.96 -15.70 -8.64
N GLY A 126 9.49 -15.09 -7.58
CA GLY A 126 9.27 -13.68 -7.29
C GLY A 126 10.17 -12.80 -8.16
N LEU A 127 9.59 -11.92 -8.96
CA LEU A 127 10.29 -10.96 -9.81
C LEU A 127 9.98 -9.54 -9.37
N LEU A 128 10.93 -8.63 -9.61
CA LEU A 128 10.74 -7.20 -9.39
C LEU A 128 10.24 -6.53 -10.66
N SER A 129 9.13 -5.84 -10.55
CA SER A 129 8.51 -5.09 -11.64
C SER A 129 8.26 -3.65 -11.23
N GLY A 130 8.05 -2.79 -12.22
CA GLY A 130 7.69 -1.41 -12.00
C GLY A 130 6.56 -0.97 -12.90
N VAL A 131 5.79 0.01 -12.42
CA VAL A 131 4.76 0.70 -13.18
C VAL A 131 4.81 2.20 -12.90
N THR A 132 4.64 3.01 -13.92
CA THR A 132 4.47 4.46 -13.75
C THR A 132 3.02 4.79 -13.39
N LEU A 133 2.75 6.00 -12.88
CA LEU A 133 1.38 6.45 -12.66
C LEU A 133 0.56 6.55 -13.95
N SER A 134 1.20 6.65 -15.12
CA SER A 134 0.56 6.60 -16.43
C SER A 134 0.27 5.19 -16.94
N GLY A 135 0.71 4.14 -16.20
CA GLY A 135 0.46 2.74 -16.55
C GLY A 135 1.56 2.08 -17.39
N ALA A 136 2.66 2.76 -17.70
CA ALA A 136 3.79 2.14 -18.40
C ALA A 136 4.50 1.13 -17.47
N LYS A 137 4.59 -0.12 -17.91
CA LYS A 137 5.13 -1.24 -17.14
C LYS A 137 6.55 -1.59 -17.61
N PHE A 138 7.39 -2.02 -16.68
CA PHE A 138 8.73 -2.53 -16.98
C PHE A 138 9.16 -3.58 -15.97
N ARG A 139 10.07 -4.46 -16.35
CA ARG A 139 10.69 -5.43 -15.45
C ARG A 139 12.08 -4.96 -15.05
N LEU A 140 12.42 -5.19 -13.80
CA LEU A 140 13.76 -4.94 -13.27
C LEU A 140 14.55 -6.27 -13.28
N PRO A 141 15.83 -6.26 -13.69
CA PRO A 141 16.61 -7.49 -13.76
C PRO A 141 16.81 -8.06 -12.35
N ALA A 142 16.41 -9.31 -12.14
CA ALA A 142 16.74 -10.10 -10.96
C ALA A 142 17.86 -11.08 -11.29
N LYS A 143 18.88 -11.17 -10.45
CA LYS A 143 20.02 -12.07 -10.73
C LYS A 143 19.70 -13.53 -10.40
N LYS A 144 19.27 -13.83 -9.19
CA LYS A 144 18.85 -15.17 -8.72
C LYS A 144 18.02 -15.02 -7.46
N GLY A 145 17.06 -15.94 -7.24
CA GLY A 145 16.22 -16.00 -6.06
C GLY A 145 14.87 -15.30 -6.25
N ALA A 146 14.01 -15.40 -5.23
CA ALA A 146 12.70 -14.75 -5.23
C ALA A 146 12.79 -13.34 -4.64
N VAL A 147 12.23 -12.36 -5.34
CA VAL A 147 12.11 -10.98 -4.86
C VAL A 147 10.75 -10.83 -4.15
N ARG A 148 10.77 -10.22 -2.97
CA ARG A 148 9.57 -9.89 -2.19
C ARG A 148 9.76 -8.56 -1.50
N GLU A 149 8.65 -7.86 -1.23
CA GLU A 149 8.57 -6.66 -0.40
C GLU A 149 9.61 -5.58 -0.76
N PRO A 150 9.65 -5.12 -2.01
CA PRO A 150 10.57 -4.07 -2.42
C PRO A 150 10.30 -2.78 -1.65
N SER A 151 11.35 -2.01 -1.41
CA SER A 151 11.25 -0.71 -0.76
C SER A 151 12.16 0.30 -1.44
N TRP A 152 11.63 1.47 -1.73
CA TRP A 152 12.43 2.63 -2.15
C TRP A 152 13.14 3.26 -0.96
N SER A 153 14.40 3.63 -1.15
CA SER A 153 15.07 4.55 -0.23
C SER A 153 14.62 5.99 -0.50
N GLY A 154 14.79 6.87 0.47
CA GLY A 154 14.74 8.31 0.24
C GLY A 154 15.83 8.77 -0.75
N PHE A 155 15.79 10.03 -1.18
CA PHE A 155 16.89 10.61 -1.95
C PHE A 155 18.18 10.52 -1.13
N LEU A 156 19.24 10.02 -1.75
CA LEU A 156 20.58 10.09 -1.19
C LEU A 156 20.99 11.58 -1.19
N ARG A 157 21.39 12.07 -0.03
CA ARG A 157 21.95 13.42 0.14
C ARG A 157 23.45 13.37 -0.04
#